data_a15ba614b11a152c6038902f95b42b81
#
_entry.id   a15ba614b11a152c6038902f95b42b81
#
_cell.length_a   1.000
_cell.length_b   1.000
_cell.length_c   1.000
_cell.angle_alpha   90.00
_cell.angle_beta   90.00
_cell.angle_gamma   90.00
#
_symmetry.space_group_name_H-M   'P 1'
#
loop_
_entity.id
_entity.type
_entity.pdbx_description
1 polymer ?
#
loop_
_entity_poly.entity_id
_entity_poly.type
_entity_poly.pdbx_seq_one_letter_code
_entity_poly.pdbx_strand_id
1 'polypeptide(L)'
;MKPGLWTPEPKEIRELRSLVRRVDALVEMRQQESNRLEVSDKVVKKGIEDHIEYLTIQIDSIKSQISQHIDNHPELRDKKKLLESIPGVGEATINLVLAHFGDTEKFHNAKRLSSFLGIAPREYSSGHSVRGRRRMSKVGKTSLRKALFMPALVALRYNPIIVDMSRRLTEAGKPKMLIVGAAMRKMVHLIYGVLKNKMPFDPNYSLKYY
;
A
#
# COMPACT_ATOMS: atom_id res chain seq x y z
N MET A 1 31.74 -16.38 -5.80
CA MET A 1 30.91 -15.73 -4.76
C MET A 1 30.03 -16.80 -4.15
N LYS A 2 30.12 -17.08 -2.85
CA LYS A 2 29.19 -18.02 -2.18
C LYS A 2 27.84 -17.29 -2.05
N PRO A 3 26.71 -17.91 -2.47
CA PRO A 3 25.41 -17.31 -2.26
C PRO A 3 25.16 -17.18 -0.74
N GLY A 4 24.62 -16.03 -0.31
CA GLY A 4 24.24 -15.83 1.09
C GLY A 4 23.20 -16.87 1.50
N LEU A 5 23.33 -17.42 2.71
CA LEU A 5 22.36 -18.35 3.27
C LEU A 5 20.98 -17.66 3.38
N TRP A 6 19.95 -18.35 2.90
CA TRP A 6 18.58 -17.88 3.06
C TRP A 6 18.20 -17.92 4.55
N THR A 7 17.82 -16.76 5.10
CA THR A 7 17.26 -16.66 6.45
C THR A 7 15.74 -16.54 6.36
N PRO A 8 14.98 -17.39 7.09
CA PRO A 8 13.53 -17.27 7.11
C PRO A 8 13.11 -15.93 7.70
N GLU A 9 12.05 -15.40 7.16
CA GLU A 9 11.46 -14.17 7.67
C GLU A 9 10.97 -14.36 9.12
N PRO A 10 11.07 -13.34 9.99
CA PRO A 10 10.61 -13.40 11.38
C PRO A 10 9.18 -13.95 11.51
N LYS A 11 8.91 -14.72 12.55
CA LYS A 11 7.62 -15.40 12.76
C LYS A 11 6.47 -14.40 12.84
N GLU A 12 6.66 -13.31 13.56
CA GLU A 12 5.70 -12.22 13.73
C GLU A 12 5.28 -11.57 12.41
N ILE A 13 6.21 -11.42 11.47
CA ILE A 13 5.90 -10.88 10.13
C ILE A 13 5.09 -11.88 9.29
N ARG A 14 5.41 -13.18 9.40
CA ARG A 14 4.67 -14.22 8.69
C ARG A 14 3.23 -14.35 9.20
N GLU A 15 3.05 -14.28 10.52
CA GLU A 15 1.73 -14.32 11.17
C GLU A 15 0.91 -13.08 10.79
N LEU A 16 1.48 -11.89 10.90
CA LEU A 16 0.82 -10.65 10.47
C LEU A 16 0.39 -10.74 9.01
N ARG A 17 1.26 -11.22 8.14
CA ARG A 17 0.94 -11.38 6.71
C ARG A 17 -0.20 -12.36 6.48
N SER A 18 -0.30 -13.42 7.26
CA SER A 18 -1.38 -14.39 7.17
C SER A 18 -2.72 -13.77 7.59
N LEU A 19 -2.74 -12.98 8.66
CA LEU A 19 -3.91 -12.25 9.11
C LEU A 19 -4.37 -11.20 8.07
N VAL A 20 -3.44 -10.40 7.55
CA VAL A 20 -3.75 -9.38 6.52
C VAL A 20 -4.35 -10.04 5.27
N ARG A 21 -3.74 -11.13 4.78
CA ARG A 21 -4.30 -11.87 3.64
C ARG A 21 -5.68 -12.45 3.91
N ARG A 22 -5.93 -12.88 5.16
CA ARG A 22 -7.26 -13.40 5.53
C ARG A 22 -8.31 -12.29 5.51
N VAL A 23 -7.98 -11.09 6.01
CA VAL A 23 -8.88 -9.92 5.90
C VAL A 23 -9.17 -9.60 4.44
N ASP A 24 -8.15 -9.53 3.58
CA ASP A 24 -8.33 -9.24 2.16
C ASP A 24 -9.29 -10.26 1.50
N ALA A 25 -9.11 -11.55 1.77
CA ALA A 25 -9.97 -12.61 1.24
C ALA A 25 -11.43 -12.48 1.73
N LEU A 26 -11.63 -12.19 3.02
CA LEU A 26 -12.98 -12.02 3.57
C LEU A 26 -13.68 -10.76 3.02
N VAL A 27 -12.93 -9.68 2.81
CA VAL A 27 -13.46 -8.45 2.18
C VAL A 27 -13.87 -8.73 0.73
N GLU A 28 -13.08 -9.50 -0.02
CA GLU A 28 -13.45 -9.90 -1.39
C GLU A 28 -14.70 -10.78 -1.40
N MET A 29 -14.82 -11.76 -0.47
CA MET A 29 -16.01 -12.60 -0.34
C MET A 29 -17.25 -11.74 -0.01
N ARG A 30 -17.14 -10.82 0.96
CA ARG A 30 -18.23 -9.92 1.32
C ARG A 30 -18.68 -9.06 0.14
N GLN A 31 -17.73 -8.54 -0.66
CA GLN A 31 -18.08 -7.77 -1.84
C GLN A 31 -18.80 -8.62 -2.90
N GLN A 32 -18.41 -9.88 -3.06
CA GLN A 32 -19.11 -10.80 -3.97
C GLN A 32 -20.54 -11.04 -3.51
N GLU A 33 -20.78 -11.28 -2.21
CA GLU A 33 -22.13 -11.44 -1.66
C GLU A 33 -22.95 -10.16 -1.79
N SER A 34 -22.35 -8.99 -1.55
CA SER A 34 -23.04 -7.70 -1.75
C SER A 34 -23.49 -7.51 -3.21
N ASN A 35 -22.64 -7.86 -4.17
CA ASN A 35 -23.00 -7.79 -5.59
C ASN A 35 -24.11 -8.80 -5.96
N ARG A 36 -24.11 -10.00 -5.33
CA ARG A 36 -25.19 -10.99 -5.51
C ARG A 36 -26.53 -10.50 -4.95
N LEU A 37 -26.47 -9.84 -3.78
CA LEU A 37 -27.66 -9.30 -3.12
C LEU A 37 -28.47 -8.35 -4.01
N GLU A 38 -27.75 -7.52 -4.80
CA GLU A 38 -28.38 -6.53 -5.69
C GLU A 38 -29.25 -7.18 -6.78
N VAL A 39 -28.85 -8.35 -7.28
CA VAL A 39 -29.50 -9.04 -8.42
C VAL A 39 -30.30 -10.28 -8.01
N SER A 40 -30.38 -10.61 -6.72
CA SER A 40 -30.99 -11.82 -6.22
C SER A 40 -32.50 -11.70 -6.02
N ASP A 41 -33.21 -12.83 -6.21
CA ASP A 41 -34.62 -12.94 -5.88
C ASP A 41 -34.89 -12.87 -4.38
N LYS A 42 -36.09 -12.39 -4.00
CA LYS A 42 -36.50 -12.18 -2.60
C LYS A 42 -36.33 -13.41 -1.71
N VAL A 43 -36.53 -14.62 -2.27
CA VAL A 43 -36.46 -15.89 -1.54
C VAL A 43 -35.07 -16.17 -0.95
N VAL A 44 -33.98 -15.73 -1.63
CA VAL A 44 -32.60 -15.99 -1.20
C VAL A 44 -31.93 -14.79 -0.53
N LYS A 45 -32.55 -13.59 -0.60
CA LYS A 45 -31.93 -12.36 -0.07
C LYS A 45 -31.53 -12.47 1.39
N LYS A 46 -32.43 -12.99 2.23
CA LYS A 46 -32.13 -13.12 3.67
C LYS A 46 -30.91 -13.97 3.96
N GLY A 47 -30.73 -15.10 3.28
CA GLY A 47 -29.53 -15.93 3.46
C GLY A 47 -28.25 -15.25 3.02
N ILE A 48 -28.32 -14.39 2.00
CA ILE A 48 -27.17 -13.59 1.55
C ILE A 48 -26.84 -12.49 2.57
N GLU A 49 -27.86 -11.81 3.10
CA GLU A 49 -27.72 -10.80 4.15
C GLU A 49 -27.07 -11.37 5.42
N ASP A 50 -27.56 -12.51 5.89
CA ASP A 50 -27.02 -13.24 7.05
C ASP A 50 -25.55 -13.61 6.83
N HIS A 51 -25.18 -14.02 5.61
CA HIS A 51 -23.79 -14.33 5.26
C HIS A 51 -22.90 -13.06 5.20
N ILE A 52 -23.40 -11.95 4.68
CA ILE A 52 -22.70 -10.65 4.69
C ILE A 52 -22.42 -10.20 6.13
N GLU A 53 -23.42 -10.34 7.02
CA GLU A 53 -23.26 -10.03 8.44
C GLU A 53 -22.19 -10.91 9.10
N TYR A 54 -22.25 -12.23 8.87
CA TYR A 54 -21.24 -13.16 9.35
C TYR A 54 -19.82 -12.78 8.87
N LEU A 55 -19.65 -12.49 7.58
CA LEU A 55 -18.37 -12.07 7.02
C LEU A 55 -17.89 -10.76 7.64
N THR A 56 -18.79 -9.84 7.96
CA THR A 56 -18.44 -8.55 8.61
C THR A 56 -17.91 -8.79 10.01
N ILE A 57 -18.56 -9.63 10.81
CA ILE A 57 -18.08 -10.01 12.15
C ILE A 57 -16.71 -10.67 12.09
N GLN A 58 -16.49 -11.57 11.12
CA GLN A 58 -15.18 -12.22 10.93
C GLN A 58 -14.09 -11.23 10.56
N ILE A 59 -14.38 -10.27 9.67
CA ILE A 59 -13.44 -9.21 9.28
C ILE A 59 -13.02 -8.39 10.50
N ASP A 60 -13.97 -7.96 11.33
CA ASP A 60 -13.69 -7.11 12.48
C ASP A 60 -12.94 -7.88 13.58
N SER A 61 -13.25 -9.16 13.77
CA SER A 61 -12.49 -10.05 14.66
C SER A 61 -11.01 -10.15 14.25
N ILE A 62 -10.74 -10.37 12.95
CA ILE A 62 -9.34 -10.48 12.49
C ILE A 62 -8.62 -9.14 12.49
N LYS A 63 -9.30 -8.02 12.23
CA LYS A 63 -8.70 -6.68 12.39
C LYS A 63 -8.28 -6.44 13.84
N SER A 64 -9.11 -6.84 14.82
CA SER A 64 -8.74 -6.78 16.24
C SER A 64 -7.50 -7.63 16.54
N GLN A 65 -7.42 -8.84 15.99
CA GLN A 65 -6.24 -9.70 16.11
C GLN A 65 -4.98 -9.04 15.50
N ILE A 66 -5.10 -8.38 14.35
CA ILE A 66 -4.00 -7.64 13.72
C ILE A 66 -3.51 -6.53 14.64
N SER A 67 -4.43 -5.74 15.20
CA SER A 67 -4.07 -4.66 16.12
C SER A 67 -3.35 -5.20 17.35
N GLN A 68 -3.89 -6.22 18.01
CA GLN A 68 -3.26 -6.88 19.15
C GLN A 68 -1.89 -7.45 18.80
N HIS A 69 -1.76 -8.09 17.63
CA HIS A 69 -0.49 -8.66 17.16
C HIS A 69 0.58 -7.56 17.00
N ILE A 70 0.22 -6.42 16.39
CA ILE A 70 1.13 -5.28 16.21
C ILE A 70 1.50 -4.69 17.58
N ASP A 71 0.53 -4.51 18.48
CA ASP A 71 0.76 -3.90 19.79
C ASP A 71 1.63 -4.77 20.72
N ASN A 72 1.54 -6.10 20.57
CA ASN A 72 2.36 -7.06 21.32
C ASN A 72 3.81 -7.15 20.82
N HIS A 73 4.14 -6.59 19.65
CA HIS A 73 5.49 -6.62 19.07
C HIS A 73 6.07 -5.19 19.01
N PRO A 74 7.01 -4.82 19.90
CA PRO A 74 7.53 -3.45 20.02
C PRO A 74 8.02 -2.87 18.70
N GLU A 75 8.75 -3.64 17.90
CA GLU A 75 9.24 -3.18 16.58
C GLU A 75 8.11 -2.83 15.61
N LEU A 76 7.04 -3.62 15.58
CA LEU A 76 5.89 -3.36 14.72
C LEU A 76 5.12 -2.13 15.19
N ARG A 77 4.95 -2.01 16.51
CA ARG A 77 4.28 -0.86 17.14
C ARG A 77 5.01 0.45 16.86
N ASP A 78 6.33 0.46 16.96
CA ASP A 78 7.12 1.67 16.69
C ASP A 78 7.07 2.04 15.20
N LYS A 79 7.16 1.06 14.30
CA LYS A 79 6.95 1.29 12.86
C LYS A 79 5.54 1.78 12.55
N LYS A 80 4.50 1.27 13.24
CA LYS A 80 3.11 1.74 13.11
C LYS A 80 3.01 3.23 13.43
N LYS A 81 3.54 3.67 14.60
CA LYS A 81 3.55 5.08 15.00
C LYS A 81 4.23 5.99 13.96
N LEU A 82 5.34 5.54 13.40
CA LEU A 82 6.02 6.27 12.36
C LEU A 82 5.15 6.41 11.09
N LEU A 83 4.48 5.35 10.68
CA LEU A 83 3.62 5.34 9.49
C LEU A 83 2.36 6.18 9.68
N GLU A 84 1.78 6.21 10.89
CA GLU A 84 0.63 7.05 11.25
C GLU A 84 0.89 8.55 11.07
N SER A 85 2.15 8.98 11.15
CA SER A 85 2.53 10.37 10.93
C SER A 85 2.39 10.83 9.46
N ILE A 86 2.25 9.90 8.50
CA ILE A 86 2.19 10.23 7.07
C ILE A 86 0.74 10.51 6.66
N PRO A 87 0.38 11.75 6.27
CA PRO A 87 -0.98 12.04 5.81
C PRO A 87 -1.38 11.20 4.60
N GLY A 88 -2.52 10.52 4.70
CA GLY A 88 -3.04 9.62 3.68
C GLY A 88 -2.67 8.15 3.88
N VAL A 89 -1.88 7.81 4.89
CA VAL A 89 -1.58 6.43 5.28
C VAL A 89 -2.49 6.04 6.44
N GLY A 90 -3.54 5.28 6.16
CA GLY A 90 -4.46 4.75 7.16
C GLY A 90 -4.09 3.34 7.61
N GLU A 91 -4.83 2.82 8.60
CA GLU A 91 -4.59 1.54 9.26
C GLU A 91 -4.41 0.36 8.27
N ALA A 92 -5.29 0.23 7.29
CA ALA A 92 -5.19 -0.84 6.28
C ALA A 92 -3.87 -0.76 5.50
N THR A 93 -3.41 0.46 5.20
CA THR A 93 -2.12 0.68 4.51
C THR A 93 -0.96 0.35 5.44
N ILE A 94 -1.02 0.72 6.71
CA ILE A 94 -0.02 0.40 7.71
C ILE A 94 0.14 -1.11 7.84
N ASN A 95 -0.96 -1.83 8.01
CA ASN A 95 -0.98 -3.29 8.12
C ASN A 95 -0.35 -3.96 6.89
N LEU A 96 -0.69 -3.46 5.68
CA LEU A 96 -0.10 -3.92 4.43
C LEU A 96 1.41 -3.66 4.38
N VAL A 97 1.84 -2.46 4.76
CA VAL A 97 3.26 -2.06 4.78
C VAL A 97 4.05 -2.97 5.71
N LEU A 98 3.60 -3.12 6.96
CA LEU A 98 4.26 -3.94 7.97
C LEU A 98 4.35 -5.41 7.54
N ALA A 99 3.27 -5.95 6.97
CA ALA A 99 3.21 -7.34 6.52
C ALA A 99 4.09 -7.67 5.30
N HIS A 100 4.36 -6.68 4.42
CA HIS A 100 4.97 -6.98 3.13
C HIS A 100 6.30 -6.28 2.84
N PHE A 101 6.52 -5.09 3.36
CA PHE A 101 7.72 -4.30 3.07
C PHE A 101 8.12 -3.33 4.19
N GLY A 102 7.68 -3.60 5.42
CA GLY A 102 8.11 -2.85 6.62
C GLY A 102 9.58 -3.04 6.99
N ASP A 103 10.23 -4.07 6.45
CA ASP A 103 11.66 -4.24 6.53
C ASP A 103 12.34 -3.52 5.36
N THR A 104 12.77 -2.28 5.61
CA THR A 104 13.42 -1.45 4.60
C THR A 104 14.85 -1.86 4.28
N GLU A 105 15.49 -2.69 5.12
CA GLU A 105 16.86 -3.15 4.90
C GLU A 105 16.96 -4.10 3.70
N LYS A 106 15.87 -4.80 3.39
CA LYS A 106 15.75 -5.63 2.18
C LYS A 106 15.84 -4.82 0.88
N PHE A 107 15.66 -3.49 0.96
CA PHE A 107 15.67 -2.61 -0.21
C PHE A 107 16.79 -1.58 -0.08
N HIS A 108 17.73 -1.56 -1.03
CA HIS A 108 18.80 -0.57 -1.02
C HIS A 108 18.30 0.89 -1.06
N ASN A 109 17.15 1.13 -1.70
CA ASN A 109 16.56 2.47 -1.81
C ASN A 109 15.06 2.39 -2.18
N ALA A 110 14.37 3.52 -2.03
CA ALA A 110 12.96 3.66 -2.37
C ALA A 110 12.62 3.36 -3.85
N LYS A 111 13.59 3.55 -4.76
CA LYS A 111 13.38 3.23 -6.18
C LYS A 111 13.25 1.72 -6.38
N ARG A 112 14.06 0.90 -5.70
CA ARG A 112 13.96 -0.57 -5.74
C ARG A 112 12.65 -1.06 -5.11
N LEU A 113 12.22 -0.47 -4.00
CA LEU A 113 10.90 -0.77 -3.43
C LEU A 113 9.77 -0.43 -4.41
N SER A 114 9.82 0.74 -5.06
CA SER A 114 8.84 1.12 -6.08
C SER A 114 8.81 0.15 -7.27
N SER A 115 9.96 -0.37 -7.68
CA SER A 115 10.06 -1.37 -8.74
C SER A 115 9.48 -2.72 -8.29
N PHE A 116 9.75 -3.15 -7.06
CA PHE A 116 9.18 -4.35 -6.46
C PHE A 116 7.64 -4.30 -6.41
N LEU A 117 7.07 -3.13 -6.12
CA LEU A 117 5.62 -2.91 -6.10
C LEU A 117 5.03 -2.70 -7.51
N GLY A 118 5.86 -2.63 -8.54
CA GLY A 118 5.44 -2.43 -9.92
C GLY A 118 4.85 -1.05 -10.23
N ILE A 119 5.18 -0.03 -9.41
CA ILE A 119 4.76 1.37 -9.59
C ILE A 119 5.85 2.27 -10.17
N ALA A 120 7.03 1.73 -10.44
CA ALA A 120 8.08 2.44 -11.15
C ALA A 120 7.69 2.68 -12.62
N PRO A 121 8.03 3.84 -13.20
CA PRO A 121 7.87 4.05 -14.63
C PRO A 121 8.82 3.12 -15.40
N ARG A 122 8.29 2.46 -16.43
CA ARG A 122 9.07 1.68 -17.37
C ARG A 122 9.30 2.49 -18.63
N GLU A 123 10.56 2.62 -19.03
CA GLU A 123 10.92 3.15 -20.34
C GLU A 123 10.73 2.06 -21.39
N TYR A 124 10.17 2.47 -22.50
CA TYR A 124 10.05 1.63 -23.70
C TYR A 124 10.80 2.34 -24.81
N SER A 125 12.05 1.98 -24.96
CA SER A 125 12.90 2.49 -26.04
C SER A 125 13.63 1.33 -26.71
N SER A 126 13.66 1.32 -28.02
CA SER A 126 14.43 0.38 -28.82
C SER A 126 15.21 1.18 -29.87
N GLY A 127 16.53 1.18 -29.74
CA GLY A 127 17.41 1.96 -30.62
C GLY A 127 17.15 3.47 -30.56
N HIS A 128 17.46 4.18 -31.64
CA HIS A 128 17.29 5.64 -31.72
C HIS A 128 15.88 6.09 -32.17
N SER A 129 15.09 5.22 -32.79
CA SER A 129 13.84 5.57 -33.46
C SER A 129 12.58 5.28 -32.65
N VAL A 130 12.60 4.32 -31.72
CA VAL A 130 11.41 3.94 -30.95
C VAL A 130 11.45 4.55 -29.55
N ARG A 131 10.69 5.62 -29.34
CA ARG A 131 10.46 6.24 -28.01
C ARG A 131 8.99 6.12 -27.64
N GLY A 132 8.63 5.01 -26.97
CA GLY A 132 7.27 4.81 -26.45
C GLY A 132 6.96 5.68 -25.22
N ARG A 133 5.67 5.95 -24.96
CA ARG A 133 5.25 6.67 -23.76
C ARG A 133 5.61 5.85 -22.51
N ARG A 134 6.24 6.48 -21.52
CA ARG A 134 6.52 5.88 -20.22
C ARG A 134 5.22 5.47 -19.55
N ARG A 135 5.15 4.20 -19.15
CA ARG A 135 3.98 3.63 -18.44
C ARG A 135 4.44 3.03 -17.11
N MET A 136 3.49 2.87 -16.19
CA MET A 136 3.74 2.11 -14.95
C MET A 136 4.14 0.68 -15.30
N SER A 137 5.20 0.16 -14.66
CA SER A 137 5.80 -1.16 -14.95
C SER A 137 4.79 -2.31 -14.82
N LYS A 138 3.92 -2.26 -13.80
CA LYS A 138 2.96 -3.33 -13.42
C LYS A 138 3.62 -4.69 -13.13
N VAL A 139 4.94 -4.79 -13.15
CA VAL A 139 5.69 -5.98 -12.73
C VAL A 139 5.70 -6.02 -11.21
N GLY A 140 5.18 -7.09 -10.60
CA GLY A 140 5.05 -7.23 -9.15
C GLY A 140 3.64 -7.60 -8.72
N LYS A 141 3.42 -7.71 -7.40
CA LYS A 141 2.12 -8.14 -6.84
C LYS A 141 1.02 -7.10 -7.08
N THR A 142 0.01 -7.48 -7.84
CA THR A 142 -1.12 -6.61 -8.18
C THR A 142 -1.91 -6.18 -6.94
N SER A 143 -2.07 -7.06 -5.94
CA SER A 143 -2.77 -6.76 -4.68
C SER A 143 -2.13 -5.59 -3.93
N LEU A 144 -0.80 -5.60 -3.78
CA LEU A 144 -0.07 -4.52 -3.12
C LEU A 144 -0.23 -3.17 -3.86
N ARG A 145 -0.20 -3.22 -5.18
CA ARG A 145 -0.41 -2.01 -6.00
C ARG A 145 -1.84 -1.49 -5.91
N LYS A 146 -2.85 -2.38 -5.93
CA LYS A 146 -4.26 -2.02 -5.71
C LYS A 146 -4.47 -1.31 -4.37
N ALA A 147 -3.89 -1.87 -3.30
CA ALA A 147 -4.03 -1.34 -1.96
C ALA A 147 -3.41 0.06 -1.77
N LEU A 148 -2.44 0.44 -2.61
CA LEU A 148 -1.83 1.77 -2.57
C LEU A 148 -2.63 2.84 -3.36
N PHE A 149 -3.64 2.46 -4.12
CA PHE A 149 -4.39 3.38 -4.96
C PHE A 149 -5.24 4.35 -4.14
N MET A 150 -6.11 3.85 -3.26
CA MET A 150 -6.97 4.70 -2.42
C MET A 150 -6.18 5.61 -1.47
N PRO A 151 -5.17 5.12 -0.75
CA PRO A 151 -4.28 5.97 0.05
C PRO A 151 -3.64 7.09 -0.76
N ALA A 152 -3.22 6.83 -2.01
CA ALA A 152 -2.67 7.87 -2.87
C ALA A 152 -3.70 8.94 -3.24
N LEU A 153 -4.97 8.57 -3.47
CA LEU A 153 -6.05 9.53 -3.70
C LEU A 153 -6.30 10.42 -2.48
N VAL A 154 -6.27 9.84 -1.28
CA VAL A 154 -6.37 10.61 -0.02
C VAL A 154 -5.18 11.56 0.13
N ALA A 155 -3.97 11.07 -0.14
CA ALA A 155 -2.75 11.87 -0.03
C ALA A 155 -2.69 13.03 -1.04
N LEU A 156 -3.33 12.91 -2.19
CA LEU A 156 -3.49 14.03 -3.15
C LEU A 156 -4.30 15.20 -2.58
N ARG A 157 -5.04 15.00 -1.48
CA ARG A 157 -5.81 16.05 -0.79
C ARG A 157 -5.14 16.54 0.48
N TYR A 158 -4.47 15.64 1.22
CA TYR A 158 -4.07 15.91 2.60
C TYR A 158 -2.56 15.89 2.83
N ASN A 159 -1.76 15.31 1.91
CA ASN A 159 -0.31 15.27 2.07
C ASN A 159 0.34 16.46 1.36
N PRO A 160 0.94 17.43 2.06
CA PRO A 160 1.42 18.68 1.45
C PRO A 160 2.47 18.43 0.36
N ILE A 161 3.38 17.47 0.54
CA ILE A 161 4.41 17.13 -0.46
C ILE A 161 3.78 16.55 -1.73
N ILE A 162 2.71 15.73 -1.57
CA ILE A 162 2.02 15.10 -2.70
C ILE A 162 1.10 16.11 -3.39
N VAL A 163 0.45 17.00 -2.63
CA VAL A 163 -0.35 18.11 -3.17
C VAL A 163 0.50 19.03 -4.05
N ASP A 164 1.68 19.45 -3.57
CA ASP A 164 2.59 20.30 -4.35
C ASP A 164 3.08 19.61 -5.62
N MET A 165 3.43 18.32 -5.53
CA MET A 165 3.79 17.55 -6.70
C MET A 165 2.63 17.46 -7.69
N SER A 166 1.41 17.24 -7.22
CA SER A 166 0.20 17.17 -8.04
C SER A 166 -0.06 18.47 -8.78
N ARG A 167 0.04 19.63 -8.09
CA ARG A 167 -0.11 20.95 -8.67
C ARG A 167 0.85 21.14 -9.84
N ARG A 168 2.16 20.94 -9.62
CA ARG A 168 3.19 21.06 -10.67
C ARG A 168 2.95 20.16 -11.88
N LEU A 169 2.48 18.92 -11.64
CA LEU A 169 2.17 18.00 -12.74
C LEU A 169 0.91 18.41 -13.51
N THR A 170 -0.09 19.00 -12.83
CA THR A 170 -1.31 19.51 -13.45
C THR A 170 -0.99 20.74 -14.31
N GLU A 171 -0.21 21.69 -13.81
CA GLU A 171 0.29 22.86 -14.55
C GLU A 171 1.11 22.43 -15.78
N ALA A 172 1.88 21.34 -15.68
CA ALA A 172 2.60 20.75 -16.80
C ALA A 172 1.69 19.92 -17.76
N GLY A 173 0.36 19.99 -17.63
CA GLY A 173 -0.61 19.33 -18.52
C GLY A 173 -0.62 17.80 -18.43
N LYS A 174 -0.20 17.20 -17.30
CA LYS A 174 -0.15 15.75 -17.17
C LYS A 174 -1.55 15.17 -16.89
N PRO A 175 -1.91 14.02 -17.52
CA PRO A 175 -3.21 13.37 -17.29
C PRO A 175 -3.43 12.97 -15.82
N LYS A 176 -4.67 13.06 -15.32
CA LYS A 176 -5.05 12.75 -13.93
C LYS A 176 -4.53 11.37 -13.44
N MET A 177 -4.68 10.32 -14.25
CA MET A 177 -4.21 8.97 -13.88
C MET A 177 -2.69 8.85 -13.78
N LEU A 178 -1.94 9.66 -14.54
CA LEU A 178 -0.49 9.74 -14.39
C LEU A 178 -0.12 10.38 -13.04
N ILE A 179 -0.84 11.43 -12.65
CA ILE A 179 -0.67 12.11 -11.36
C ILE A 179 -0.94 11.16 -10.20
N VAL A 180 -2.01 10.34 -10.27
CA VAL A 180 -2.29 9.30 -9.27
C VAL A 180 -1.15 8.29 -9.19
N GLY A 181 -0.64 7.82 -10.32
CA GLY A 181 0.51 6.90 -10.35
C GLY A 181 1.79 7.51 -9.76
N ALA A 182 2.01 8.81 -9.99
CA ALA A 182 3.11 9.55 -9.38
C ALA A 182 2.92 9.71 -7.85
N ALA A 183 1.68 9.95 -7.40
CA ALA A 183 1.32 10.02 -5.98
C ALA A 183 1.55 8.66 -5.27
N MET A 184 1.14 7.54 -5.86
CA MET A 184 1.42 6.20 -5.35
C MET A 184 2.92 5.99 -5.15
N ARG A 185 3.73 6.35 -6.15
CA ARG A 185 5.18 6.23 -6.06
C ARG A 185 5.77 7.15 -5.00
N LYS A 186 5.34 8.41 -4.94
CA LYS A 186 5.82 9.37 -3.94
C LYS A 186 5.48 8.92 -2.53
N MET A 187 4.27 8.40 -2.30
CA MET A 187 3.85 7.82 -1.02
C MET A 187 4.78 6.67 -0.59
N VAL A 188 5.12 5.74 -1.49
CA VAL A 188 6.06 4.65 -1.18
C VAL A 188 7.44 5.18 -0.84
N HIS A 189 7.91 6.26 -1.49
CA HIS A 189 9.16 6.93 -1.14
C HIS A 189 9.10 7.57 0.27
N LEU A 190 7.98 8.18 0.64
CA LEU A 190 7.78 8.74 1.99
C LEU A 190 7.76 7.63 3.05
N ILE A 191 7.00 6.56 2.83
CA ILE A 191 6.96 5.37 3.70
C ILE A 191 8.38 4.81 3.90
N TYR A 192 9.12 4.62 2.81
CA TYR A 192 10.49 4.12 2.87
C TYR A 192 11.40 5.07 3.68
N GLY A 193 11.32 6.38 3.43
CA GLY A 193 12.14 7.39 4.12
C GLY A 193 11.87 7.43 5.62
N VAL A 194 10.61 7.45 6.01
CA VAL A 194 10.16 7.46 7.42
C VAL A 194 10.64 6.21 8.16
N LEU A 195 10.46 5.03 7.57
CA LEU A 195 10.88 3.77 8.19
C LEU A 195 12.41 3.63 8.26
N LYS A 196 13.13 4.03 7.20
CA LYS A 196 14.59 3.91 7.14
C LYS A 196 15.29 4.86 8.10
N ASN A 197 14.81 6.09 8.17
CA ASN A 197 15.41 7.12 9.04
C ASN A 197 14.89 7.02 10.49
N LYS A 198 13.88 6.20 10.75
CA LYS A 198 13.19 6.06 12.05
C LYS A 198 12.71 7.42 12.60
N MET A 199 12.27 8.30 11.71
CA MET A 199 11.80 9.64 12.03
C MET A 199 10.37 9.84 11.51
N PRO A 200 9.48 10.52 12.26
CA PRO A 200 8.15 10.85 11.77
C PRO A 200 8.20 11.69 10.50
N PHE A 201 7.09 11.68 9.77
CA PHE A 201 6.94 12.50 8.57
C PHE A 201 7.09 14.00 8.90
N ASP A 202 8.00 14.67 8.18
CA ASP A 202 8.19 16.11 8.22
C ASP A 202 7.83 16.71 6.86
N PRO A 203 6.78 17.55 6.76
CA PRO A 203 6.41 18.20 5.50
C PRO A 203 7.49 19.13 4.96
N ASN A 204 8.36 19.65 5.83
CA ASN A 204 9.43 20.59 5.48
C ASN A 204 10.77 19.89 5.23
N TYR A 205 10.82 18.57 5.25
CA TYR A 205 12.08 17.81 5.08
C TYR A 205 12.82 18.17 3.80
N SER A 206 12.10 18.39 2.71
CA SER A 206 12.70 18.78 1.42
C SER A 206 13.33 20.19 1.42
N LEU A 207 12.88 21.08 2.32
CA LEU A 207 13.41 22.45 2.43
C LEU A 207 14.70 22.53 3.25
N LYS A 208 14.99 21.50 4.05
CA LYS A 208 16.19 21.46 4.92
C LYS A 208 17.47 20.99 4.19
N TYR A 209 17.34 20.43 3.00
CA TYR A 209 18.43 19.79 2.26
C TYR A 209 18.59 20.31 0.82
N TYR A 210 17.98 21.46 0.52
CA TYR A 210 18.19 22.26 -0.66
C TYR A 210 18.42 23.73 -0.20
#